data_cbb06e9d87d7176c760e217ca68e6496
#
_entry.id   cbb06e9d87d7176c760e217ca68e6496
#
_cell.length_a   1.000
_cell.length_b   1.000
_cell.length_c   1.000
_cell.angle_alpha   90.00
_cell.angle_beta   90.00
_cell.angle_gamma   90.00
#
_symmetry.space_group_name_H-M   'P 1'
#
loop_
_entity.id
_entity.type
_entity.pdbx_description
1 polymer ?
#
loop_
_entity_poly.entity_id
_entity_poly.type
_entity_poly.pdbx_seq_one_letter_code
_entity_poly.pdbx_strand_id
1 'polypeptide(L)'
;MRTLLISSAMVALLALSAGGAAAESLADALVKAYQNSPLLDANRAALKGLDESVPQAQSAKRPQVGVSVGATTQSSVEDIDADQLSNAQAALSASLLVYDHGQTKAAVEAATNRIAAGRADLKNVEQQVLYDAVVAYADVRRAEEFVRLGRSDVERLNETLDATRNRYDVGEVTRTDVSQSESRLAASRSTLADSQGALEIARQAYREAVGTLPGKLDPLPPLPPV
;
A
#
# COMPACT_ATOMS: atom_id res chain seq x y z
N MET A 1 34.89 42.55 17.19
CA MET A 1 35.48 41.25 16.85
C MET A 1 34.64 40.03 17.27
N ARG A 2 33.33 40.17 17.51
CA ARG A 2 32.44 39.06 17.99
C ARG A 2 31.39 38.60 16.96
N THR A 3 31.31 39.22 15.79
CA THR A 3 30.30 38.94 14.76
C THR A 3 30.82 38.09 13.56
N LEU A 4 32.10 37.79 13.48
CA LEU A 4 32.70 37.00 12.40
C LEU A 4 32.82 35.50 12.69
N LEU A 5 32.60 35.06 13.92
CA LEU A 5 32.70 33.64 14.31
C LEU A 5 31.38 32.85 14.19
N ILE A 6 30.24 33.54 14.04
CA ILE A 6 28.93 32.87 13.92
C ILE A 6 28.63 32.48 12.47
N SER A 7 29.23 33.18 11.50
CA SER A 7 29.02 32.90 10.06
C SER A 7 29.74 31.65 9.56
N SER A 8 30.81 31.23 10.23
CA SER A 8 31.62 30.05 9.82
C SER A 8 31.03 28.71 10.29
N ALA A 9 30.24 28.71 11.37
CA ALA A 9 29.59 27.50 11.88
C ALA A 9 28.35 27.09 11.08
N MET A 10 27.68 28.03 10.42
CA MET A 10 26.46 27.77 9.64
C MET A 10 26.74 27.19 8.25
N VAL A 11 27.91 27.42 7.68
CA VAL A 11 28.36 26.84 6.40
C VAL A 11 28.84 25.40 6.55
N ALA A 12 29.32 25.00 7.71
CA ALA A 12 29.79 23.63 7.96
C ALA A 12 28.64 22.63 8.20
N LEU A 13 27.42 23.09 8.52
CA LEU A 13 26.26 22.21 8.79
C LEU A 13 25.48 21.84 7.51
N LEU A 14 25.71 22.53 6.38
CA LEU A 14 25.08 22.21 5.09
C LEU A 14 25.85 21.15 4.26
N ALA A 15 27.04 20.75 4.66
CA ALA A 15 27.88 19.82 3.90
C ALA A 15 27.68 18.33 4.27
N LEU A 16 26.82 18.00 5.25
CA LEU A 16 26.60 16.60 5.69
C LEU A 16 25.37 15.92 5.09
N SER A 17 24.66 16.54 4.15
CA SER A 17 23.51 15.91 3.48
C SER A 17 23.81 15.42 2.06
N ALA A 18 25.05 15.23 1.69
CA ALA A 18 25.42 14.38 0.56
C ALA A 18 25.32 12.92 0.99
N GLY A 19 24.09 12.48 1.37
CA GLY A 19 23.73 11.09 1.39
C GLY A 19 23.94 10.56 -0.02
N GLY A 20 25.05 9.83 -0.23
CA GLY A 20 25.33 9.16 -1.49
C GLY A 20 24.05 8.43 -1.90
N ALA A 21 23.67 8.56 -3.15
CA ALA A 21 22.60 7.77 -3.77
C ALA A 21 23.06 6.30 -3.79
N ALA A 22 23.11 5.67 -2.61
CA ALA A 22 23.28 4.24 -2.49
C ALA A 22 22.09 3.62 -3.20
N ALA A 23 22.35 2.60 -4.01
CA ALA A 23 21.28 1.87 -4.66
C ALA A 23 20.39 1.26 -3.56
N GLU A 24 19.09 1.34 -3.75
CA GLU A 24 18.10 0.85 -2.79
C GLU A 24 18.07 -0.67 -2.81
N SER A 25 18.36 -1.27 -1.67
CA SER A 25 18.30 -2.73 -1.53
C SER A 25 16.86 -3.22 -1.35
N LEU A 26 16.62 -4.51 -1.63
CA LEU A 26 15.33 -5.14 -1.34
C LEU A 26 14.96 -5.00 0.15
N ALA A 27 15.94 -5.11 1.06
CA ALA A 27 15.70 -4.97 2.49
C ALA A 27 15.21 -3.55 2.85
N ASP A 28 15.80 -2.51 2.27
CA ASP A 28 15.38 -1.13 2.47
C ASP A 28 13.95 -0.89 1.96
N ALA A 29 13.63 -1.46 0.78
CA ALA A 29 12.29 -1.38 0.21
C ALA A 29 11.25 -2.05 1.13
N LEU A 30 11.56 -3.22 1.70
CA LEU A 30 10.67 -3.92 2.63
C LEU A 30 10.45 -3.13 3.93
N VAL A 31 11.51 -2.51 4.49
CA VAL A 31 11.39 -1.66 5.67
C VAL A 31 10.49 -0.46 5.38
N LYS A 32 10.67 0.20 4.23
CA LYS A 32 9.82 1.32 3.82
C LYS A 32 8.35 0.90 3.62
N ALA A 33 8.12 -0.23 2.93
CA ALA A 33 6.77 -0.76 2.73
C ALA A 33 6.06 -1.04 4.07
N TYR A 34 6.77 -1.64 5.03
CA TYR A 34 6.24 -1.92 6.36
C TYR A 34 5.93 -0.65 7.17
N GLN A 35 6.76 0.39 7.03
CA GLN A 35 6.59 1.65 7.76
C GLN A 35 5.53 2.56 7.15
N ASN A 36 5.39 2.53 5.82
CA ASN A 36 4.54 3.47 5.09
C ASN A 36 3.19 2.88 4.65
N SER A 37 2.88 1.62 5.01
CA SER A 37 1.65 0.96 4.56
C SER A 37 0.41 1.47 5.32
N PRO A 38 -0.51 2.18 4.65
CA PRO A 38 -1.78 2.60 5.25
C PRO A 38 -2.66 1.39 5.62
N LEU A 39 -2.51 0.27 4.90
CA LEU A 39 -3.24 -0.95 5.15
C LEU A 39 -2.85 -1.57 6.51
N LEU A 40 -1.56 -1.57 6.84
CA LEU A 40 -1.08 -2.02 8.15
C LEU A 40 -1.59 -1.12 9.28
N ASP A 41 -1.56 0.18 9.09
CA ASP A 41 -2.04 1.11 10.11
C ASP A 41 -3.55 0.99 10.34
N ALA A 42 -4.34 0.79 9.29
CA ALA A 42 -5.77 0.51 9.40
C ALA A 42 -6.05 -0.79 10.16
N ASN A 43 -5.32 -1.87 9.85
CA ASN A 43 -5.50 -3.16 10.53
C ASN A 43 -5.02 -3.12 12.00
N ARG A 44 -3.95 -2.37 12.30
CA ARG A 44 -3.52 -2.13 13.68
C ARG A 44 -4.56 -1.34 14.48
N ALA A 45 -5.19 -0.34 13.85
CA ALA A 45 -6.28 0.41 14.48
C ALA A 45 -7.52 -0.48 14.71
N ALA A 46 -7.88 -1.32 13.73
CA ALA A 46 -8.96 -2.28 13.86
C ALA A 46 -8.70 -3.30 14.99
N LEU A 47 -7.48 -3.80 15.12
CA LEU A 47 -7.10 -4.70 16.21
C LEU A 47 -7.21 -4.03 17.58
N LYS A 48 -6.83 -2.74 17.71
CA LYS A 48 -7.06 -1.98 18.96
C LYS A 48 -8.54 -1.88 19.29
N GLY A 49 -9.41 -1.65 18.29
CA GLY A 49 -10.87 -1.68 18.49
C GLY A 49 -11.37 -3.06 18.92
N LEU A 50 -10.76 -4.13 18.41
CA LEU A 50 -11.12 -5.49 18.80
C LEU A 50 -10.68 -5.82 20.25
N ASP A 51 -9.55 -5.28 20.72
CA ASP A 51 -9.07 -5.43 22.10
C ASP A 51 -10.10 -4.90 23.12
N GLU A 52 -10.92 -3.90 22.76
CA GLU A 52 -11.99 -3.36 23.60
C GLU A 52 -13.20 -4.32 23.76
N SER A 53 -13.26 -5.39 22.98
CA SER A 53 -14.33 -6.38 23.09
C SER A 53 -14.30 -7.15 24.40
N VAL A 54 -13.15 -7.31 25.06
CA VAL A 54 -13.02 -7.95 26.37
C VAL A 54 -13.57 -7.06 27.49
N PRO A 55 -13.16 -5.78 27.65
CA PRO A 55 -13.81 -4.87 28.57
C PRO A 55 -15.32 -4.75 28.34
N GLN A 56 -15.75 -4.74 27.08
CA GLN A 56 -17.17 -4.70 26.73
C GLN A 56 -17.92 -5.95 27.20
N ALA A 57 -17.36 -7.14 27.00
CA ALA A 57 -17.95 -8.38 27.52
C ALA A 57 -17.99 -8.40 29.05
N GLN A 58 -16.99 -7.85 29.73
CA GLN A 58 -16.95 -7.74 31.20
C GLN A 58 -17.94 -6.70 31.73
N SER A 59 -18.35 -5.72 30.94
CA SER A 59 -19.26 -4.65 31.35
C SER A 59 -20.65 -5.18 31.75
N ALA A 60 -21.06 -6.37 31.28
CA ALA A 60 -22.30 -7.01 31.62
C ALA A 60 -22.45 -7.28 33.15
N LYS A 61 -21.34 -7.42 33.88
CA LYS A 61 -21.31 -7.59 35.35
C LYS A 61 -21.20 -6.27 36.12
N ARG A 62 -21.14 -5.14 35.44
CA ARG A 62 -21.10 -3.83 36.09
C ARG A 62 -22.50 -3.25 36.22
N PRO A 63 -22.79 -2.42 37.27
CA PRO A 63 -24.05 -1.70 37.35
C PRO A 63 -24.27 -0.83 36.11
N GLN A 64 -25.43 -0.96 35.51
CA GLN A 64 -25.83 -0.13 34.36
C GLN A 64 -26.92 0.85 34.82
N VAL A 65 -26.69 2.15 34.54
CA VAL A 65 -27.64 3.21 34.85
C VAL A 65 -28.06 3.84 33.52
N GLY A 66 -29.38 3.89 33.31
CA GLY A 66 -29.97 4.50 32.11
C GLY A 66 -30.95 5.59 32.47
N VAL A 67 -30.98 6.64 31.69
CA VAL A 67 -32.01 7.70 31.77
C VAL A 67 -32.72 7.70 30.42
N SER A 68 -34.06 7.66 30.47
CA SER A 68 -34.89 7.76 29.28
C SER A 68 -35.90 8.89 29.43
N VAL A 69 -36.08 9.70 28.42
CA VAL A 69 -37.11 10.72 28.33
C VAL A 69 -37.87 10.49 27.03
N GLY A 70 -39.17 10.38 27.12
CA GLY A 70 -40.04 10.15 25.98
C GLY A 70 -41.25 11.09 26.04
N ALA A 71 -41.65 11.63 24.90
CA ALA A 71 -42.92 12.34 24.73
C ALA A 71 -43.67 11.67 23.55
N THR A 72 -44.90 11.27 23.81
CA THR A 72 -45.74 10.65 22.78
C THR A 72 -47.05 11.43 22.67
N THR A 73 -47.39 11.89 21.48
CA THR A 73 -48.67 12.50 21.16
C THR A 73 -49.47 11.51 20.32
N GLN A 74 -50.63 11.09 20.79
CA GLN A 74 -51.48 10.18 20.06
C GLN A 74 -52.75 10.95 19.63
N SER A 75 -52.99 11.05 18.35
CA SER A 75 -54.25 11.55 17.77
C SER A 75 -55.04 10.38 17.19
N SER A 76 -56.25 10.18 17.68
CA SER A 76 -57.20 9.23 17.07
C SER A 76 -58.03 9.99 16.00
N VAL A 77 -58.07 9.45 14.79
CA VAL A 77 -58.71 10.05 13.64
C VAL A 77 -60.25 9.86 13.63
N GLU A 78 -60.79 9.11 14.61
CA GLU A 78 -62.17 8.64 14.57
C GLU A 78 -63.15 9.46 15.41
N ASP A 79 -62.69 10.43 16.22
CA ASP A 79 -63.59 11.30 17.01
C ASP A 79 -63.14 12.77 16.93
N ILE A 80 -64.06 13.64 16.45
CA ILE A 80 -63.83 15.08 16.18
C ILE A 80 -63.66 15.86 17.52
N ASP A 81 -63.92 15.28 18.68
CA ASP A 81 -63.79 15.84 20.00
C ASP A 81 -62.67 15.15 20.85
N ALA A 82 -61.73 14.43 20.21
CA ALA A 82 -60.70 13.74 20.92
C ALA A 82 -59.65 14.72 21.48
N ASP A 83 -59.69 14.78 22.80
CA ASP A 83 -58.64 15.39 23.62
C ASP A 83 -57.27 14.80 23.23
N GLN A 84 -56.35 15.64 22.74
CA GLN A 84 -55.00 15.21 22.37
C GLN A 84 -54.30 14.76 23.65
N LEU A 85 -54.24 13.46 23.90
CA LEU A 85 -53.45 12.89 24.98
C LEU A 85 -51.97 13.01 24.64
N SER A 86 -51.31 14.02 25.17
CA SER A 86 -49.86 14.10 25.20
C SER A 86 -49.33 13.49 26.49
N ASN A 87 -48.53 12.45 26.36
CA ASN A 87 -47.89 11.82 27.50
C ASN A 87 -46.37 12.11 27.47
N ALA A 88 -45.86 12.71 28.52
CA ALA A 88 -44.44 12.94 28.74
C ALA A 88 -43.97 12.03 29.89
N GLN A 89 -42.95 11.24 29.67
CA GLN A 89 -42.37 10.35 30.69
C GLN A 89 -40.85 10.56 30.80
N ALA A 90 -40.37 10.54 32.03
CA ALA A 90 -38.95 10.46 32.35
C ALA A 90 -38.74 9.27 33.27
N ALA A 91 -37.78 8.39 32.91
CA ALA A 91 -37.48 7.22 33.74
C ALA A 91 -35.99 7.13 33.99
N LEU A 92 -35.62 6.85 35.24
CA LEU A 92 -34.27 6.48 35.67
C LEU A 92 -34.29 4.99 35.99
N SER A 93 -33.41 4.23 35.36
CA SER A 93 -33.28 2.79 35.62
C SER A 93 -31.86 2.47 36.05
N ALA A 94 -31.75 1.54 36.99
CA ALA A 94 -30.49 0.94 37.41
C ALA A 94 -30.63 -0.58 37.40
N SER A 95 -29.71 -1.28 36.76
CA SER A 95 -29.70 -2.73 36.69
C SER A 95 -28.32 -3.29 36.99
N LEU A 96 -28.29 -4.44 37.69
CA LEU A 96 -27.07 -5.16 38.00
C LEU A 96 -27.32 -6.67 37.79
N LEU A 97 -26.51 -7.28 36.94
CA LEU A 97 -26.54 -8.71 36.70
C LEU A 97 -25.82 -9.43 37.85
N VAL A 98 -26.58 -10.16 38.69
CA VAL A 98 -26.03 -10.86 39.87
C VAL A 98 -25.55 -12.25 39.51
N TYR A 99 -26.28 -12.96 38.66
CA TYR A 99 -25.98 -14.34 38.27
C TYR A 99 -26.40 -14.61 36.83
N ASP A 100 -25.50 -15.20 36.02
CA ASP A 100 -25.66 -15.38 34.57
C ASP A 100 -25.33 -16.81 34.09
N HIS A 101 -25.26 -17.79 34.96
CA HIS A 101 -24.89 -19.19 34.64
C HIS A 101 -23.58 -19.33 33.82
N GLY A 102 -22.67 -18.34 33.92
CA GLY A 102 -21.39 -18.36 33.21
C GLY A 102 -21.40 -17.71 31.85
N GLN A 103 -22.51 -17.09 31.41
CA GLN A 103 -22.62 -16.42 30.11
C GLN A 103 -21.53 -15.34 29.89
N THR A 104 -21.32 -14.50 30.92
CA THR A 104 -20.25 -13.47 30.82
C THR A 104 -18.87 -14.10 30.71
N LYS A 105 -18.59 -15.20 31.42
CA LYS A 105 -17.32 -15.90 31.32
C LYS A 105 -17.10 -16.43 29.90
N ALA A 106 -18.10 -17.08 29.33
CA ALA A 106 -18.06 -17.58 27.95
C ALA A 106 -17.91 -16.42 26.92
N ALA A 107 -18.59 -15.28 27.15
CA ALA A 107 -18.48 -14.11 26.31
C ALA A 107 -17.05 -13.50 26.35
N VAL A 108 -16.41 -13.42 27.50
CA VAL A 108 -15.03 -12.98 27.68
C VAL A 108 -14.06 -13.95 27.00
N GLU A 109 -14.25 -15.25 27.13
CA GLU A 109 -13.44 -16.25 26.44
C GLU A 109 -13.59 -16.15 24.92
N ALA A 110 -14.80 -15.99 24.41
CA ALA A 110 -15.06 -15.75 22.99
C ALA A 110 -14.41 -14.47 22.48
N ALA A 111 -14.46 -13.36 23.24
CA ALA A 111 -13.78 -12.11 22.91
C ALA A 111 -12.24 -12.29 22.87
N THR A 112 -11.68 -12.99 23.85
CA THR A 112 -10.24 -13.29 23.90
C THR A 112 -9.79 -14.10 22.67
N ASN A 113 -10.57 -15.11 22.27
CA ASN A 113 -10.29 -15.93 21.10
C ASN A 113 -10.42 -15.12 19.80
N ARG A 114 -11.37 -14.17 19.71
CA ARG A 114 -11.48 -13.23 18.57
C ARG A 114 -10.26 -12.31 18.46
N ILE A 115 -9.74 -11.82 19.59
CA ILE A 115 -8.52 -11.03 19.61
C ILE A 115 -7.33 -11.86 19.13
N ALA A 116 -7.22 -13.12 19.55
CA ALA A 116 -6.16 -14.01 19.07
C ALA A 116 -6.24 -14.25 17.55
N ALA A 117 -7.45 -14.43 17.02
CA ALA A 117 -7.70 -14.51 15.57
C ALA A 117 -7.31 -13.20 14.87
N GLY A 118 -7.74 -12.04 15.39
CA GLY A 118 -7.38 -10.74 14.82
C GLY A 118 -5.87 -10.46 14.79
N ARG A 119 -5.11 -10.96 15.76
CA ARG A 119 -3.64 -10.90 15.73
C ARG A 119 -3.03 -11.79 14.65
N ALA A 120 -3.62 -12.96 14.40
CA ALA A 120 -3.20 -13.83 13.31
C ALA A 120 -3.52 -13.19 11.93
N ASP A 121 -4.69 -12.55 11.82
CA ASP A 121 -5.09 -11.82 10.61
C ASP A 121 -4.15 -10.63 10.33
N LEU A 122 -3.77 -9.85 11.36
CA LEU A 122 -2.78 -8.79 11.20
C LEU A 122 -1.45 -9.34 10.66
N LYS A 123 -0.97 -10.47 11.19
CA LYS A 123 0.25 -11.11 10.69
C LYS A 123 0.14 -11.55 9.23
N ASN A 124 -1.05 -12.01 8.81
CA ASN A 124 -1.31 -12.34 7.42
C ASN A 124 -1.25 -11.09 6.51
N VAL A 125 -1.83 -9.98 6.97
CA VAL A 125 -1.74 -8.69 6.25
C VAL A 125 -0.28 -8.19 6.17
N GLU A 126 0.50 -8.34 7.24
CA GLU A 126 1.94 -8.02 7.23
C GLU A 126 2.69 -8.82 6.14
N GLN A 127 2.43 -10.13 6.06
CA GLN A 127 3.03 -10.97 5.04
C GLN A 127 2.61 -10.55 3.62
N GLN A 128 1.33 -10.17 3.43
CA GLN A 128 0.83 -9.71 2.15
C GLN A 128 1.52 -8.42 1.70
N VAL A 129 1.63 -7.42 2.58
CA VAL A 129 2.31 -6.15 2.28
C VAL A 129 3.77 -6.37 1.90
N LEU A 130 4.48 -7.24 2.64
CA LEU A 130 5.87 -7.56 2.32
C LEU A 130 5.98 -8.32 0.99
N TYR A 131 5.07 -9.24 0.71
CA TYR A 131 5.03 -9.96 -0.57
C TYR A 131 4.80 -9.02 -1.75
N ASP A 132 3.82 -8.11 -1.64
CA ASP A 132 3.53 -7.13 -2.69
C ASP A 132 4.72 -6.21 -2.96
N ALA A 133 5.45 -5.82 -1.91
CA ALA A 133 6.68 -5.04 -2.05
C ALA A 133 7.79 -5.81 -2.77
N VAL A 134 7.96 -7.12 -2.48
CA VAL A 134 8.93 -7.98 -3.20
C VAL A 134 8.57 -8.09 -4.67
N VAL A 135 7.29 -8.34 -4.98
CA VAL A 135 6.81 -8.45 -6.36
C VAL A 135 7.03 -7.14 -7.11
N ALA A 136 6.64 -6.01 -6.51
CA ALA A 136 6.81 -4.70 -7.13
C ALA A 136 8.29 -4.36 -7.38
N TYR A 137 9.18 -4.69 -6.44
CA TYR A 137 10.63 -4.52 -6.60
C TYR A 137 11.17 -5.36 -7.76
N ALA A 138 10.78 -6.64 -7.83
CA ALA A 138 11.22 -7.55 -8.89
C ALA A 138 10.70 -7.10 -10.26
N ASP A 139 9.46 -6.60 -10.33
CA ASP A 139 8.85 -6.12 -11.56
C ASP A 139 9.54 -4.88 -12.11
N VAL A 140 9.93 -3.92 -11.27
CA VAL A 140 10.72 -2.77 -11.70
C VAL A 140 12.08 -3.23 -12.24
N ARG A 141 12.78 -4.11 -11.53
CA ARG A 141 14.07 -4.64 -11.98
C ARG A 141 13.96 -5.37 -13.32
N ARG A 142 12.93 -6.18 -13.49
CA ARG A 142 12.64 -6.90 -14.74
C ARG A 142 12.36 -5.91 -15.88
N ALA A 143 11.53 -4.90 -15.63
CA ALA A 143 11.18 -3.89 -16.64
C ALA A 143 12.38 -3.04 -17.04
N GLU A 144 13.27 -2.64 -16.10
CA GLU A 144 14.53 -1.98 -16.39
C GLU A 144 15.43 -2.80 -17.33
N GLU A 145 15.50 -4.12 -17.08
CA GLU A 145 16.28 -5.04 -17.89
C GLU A 145 15.71 -5.17 -19.30
N PHE A 146 14.38 -5.24 -19.46
CA PHE A 146 13.76 -5.23 -20.78
C PHE A 146 14.01 -3.95 -21.57
N VAL A 147 13.98 -2.80 -20.90
CA VAL A 147 14.35 -1.52 -21.55
C VAL A 147 15.83 -1.53 -21.98
N ARG A 148 16.73 -2.06 -21.14
CA ARG A 148 18.16 -2.17 -21.46
C ARG A 148 18.37 -3.06 -22.67
N LEU A 149 17.75 -4.24 -22.70
CA LEU A 149 17.81 -5.20 -23.82
C LEU A 149 17.22 -4.59 -25.10
N GLY A 150 16.06 -3.94 -25.00
CA GLY A 150 15.40 -3.29 -26.13
C GLY A 150 16.26 -2.16 -26.74
N ARG A 151 16.97 -1.38 -25.93
CA ARG A 151 17.93 -0.37 -26.42
C ARG A 151 19.07 -1.02 -27.18
N SER A 152 19.67 -2.07 -26.65
CA SER A 152 20.74 -2.80 -27.32
C SER A 152 20.27 -3.46 -28.62
N ASP A 153 19.03 -3.94 -28.69
CA ASP A 153 18.46 -4.52 -29.91
C ASP A 153 18.23 -3.44 -30.99
N VAL A 154 17.72 -2.29 -30.64
CA VAL A 154 17.57 -1.14 -31.57
C VAL A 154 18.92 -0.69 -32.09
N GLU A 155 19.95 -0.61 -31.25
CA GLU A 155 21.32 -0.23 -31.68
C GLU A 155 21.86 -1.25 -32.68
N ARG A 156 21.81 -2.54 -32.38
CA ARG A 156 22.25 -3.61 -33.27
C ARG A 156 21.50 -3.62 -34.62
N LEU A 157 20.17 -3.41 -34.60
CA LEU A 157 19.39 -3.36 -35.83
C LEU A 157 19.65 -2.08 -36.65
N ASN A 158 19.99 -0.98 -36.00
CA ASN A 158 20.43 0.23 -36.70
C ASN A 158 21.75 0.01 -37.43
N GLU A 159 22.75 -0.59 -36.77
CA GLU A 159 24.01 -1.00 -37.41
C GLU A 159 23.77 -1.99 -38.56
N THR A 160 22.86 -2.94 -38.40
CA THR A 160 22.46 -3.90 -39.45
C THR A 160 21.85 -3.17 -40.66
N LEU A 161 20.99 -2.18 -40.42
CA LEU A 161 20.39 -1.38 -41.49
C LEU A 161 21.48 -0.57 -42.26
N ASP A 162 22.40 0.06 -41.54
CA ASP A 162 23.48 0.82 -42.15
C ASP A 162 24.40 -0.08 -42.99
N ALA A 163 24.76 -1.25 -42.51
CA ALA A 163 25.49 -2.25 -43.27
C ALA A 163 24.73 -2.74 -44.51
N THR A 164 23.41 -2.93 -44.41
CA THR A 164 22.56 -3.35 -45.54
C THR A 164 22.45 -2.23 -46.58
N ARG A 165 22.37 -0.97 -46.20
CA ARG A 165 22.37 0.19 -47.10
C ARG A 165 23.71 0.33 -47.87
N ASN A 166 24.85 0.18 -47.17
CA ASN A 166 26.17 0.22 -47.79
C ASN A 166 26.31 -0.91 -48.84
N ARG A 167 25.79 -2.11 -48.57
CA ARG A 167 25.80 -3.24 -49.51
C ARG A 167 24.85 -3.01 -50.70
N TYR A 168 23.72 -2.33 -50.48
CA TYR A 168 22.82 -1.92 -51.54
C TYR A 168 23.48 -0.91 -52.49
N ASP A 169 24.20 0.07 -51.97
CA ASP A 169 24.87 1.10 -52.76
C ASP A 169 25.95 0.52 -53.70
N VAL A 170 26.55 -0.61 -53.35
CA VAL A 170 27.49 -1.34 -54.19
C VAL A 170 26.85 -2.45 -55.03
N GLY A 171 25.50 -2.62 -54.93
CA GLY A 171 24.74 -3.56 -55.76
C GLY A 171 24.76 -5.02 -55.28
N GLU A 172 25.19 -5.30 -54.05
CA GLU A 172 25.24 -6.66 -53.46
C GLU A 172 23.89 -7.17 -52.94
N VAL A 173 22.98 -6.27 -52.58
CA VAL A 173 21.65 -6.62 -52.03
C VAL A 173 20.55 -5.88 -52.76
N THR A 174 19.29 -6.30 -52.58
CA THR A 174 18.14 -5.69 -53.22
C THR A 174 17.50 -4.57 -52.38
N ARG A 175 16.68 -3.70 -53.00
CA ARG A 175 15.88 -2.71 -52.27
C ARG A 175 14.94 -3.33 -51.26
N THR A 176 14.49 -4.56 -51.53
CA THR A 176 13.63 -5.33 -50.62
C THR A 176 14.35 -5.66 -49.31
N ASP A 177 15.64 -5.95 -49.38
CA ASP A 177 16.47 -6.26 -48.17
C ASP A 177 16.61 -5.02 -47.28
N VAL A 178 16.80 -3.84 -47.91
CA VAL A 178 16.83 -2.55 -47.18
C VAL A 178 15.48 -2.29 -46.51
N SER A 179 14.37 -2.41 -47.25
CA SER A 179 13.01 -2.22 -46.68
C SER A 179 12.70 -3.20 -45.57
N GLN A 180 13.16 -4.44 -45.68
CA GLN A 180 13.04 -5.45 -44.63
C GLN A 180 13.82 -5.07 -43.36
N SER A 181 15.04 -4.56 -43.49
CA SER A 181 15.84 -4.10 -42.37
C SER A 181 15.24 -2.87 -41.70
N GLU A 182 14.69 -1.91 -42.50
CA GLU A 182 13.95 -0.77 -41.97
C GLU A 182 12.69 -1.20 -41.16
N SER A 183 11.95 -2.17 -41.70
CA SER A 183 10.78 -2.71 -41.01
C SER A 183 11.12 -3.37 -39.68
N ARG A 184 12.22 -4.14 -39.62
CA ARG A 184 12.72 -4.77 -38.37
C ARG A 184 13.15 -3.72 -37.36
N LEU A 185 13.85 -2.68 -37.77
CA LEU A 185 14.24 -1.59 -36.90
C LEU A 185 13.02 -0.84 -36.36
N ALA A 186 12.01 -0.57 -37.20
CA ALA A 186 10.78 0.07 -36.78
C ALA A 186 10.01 -0.79 -35.75
N ALA A 187 9.93 -2.10 -35.96
CA ALA A 187 9.32 -3.04 -35.02
C ALA A 187 10.06 -3.07 -33.67
N SER A 188 11.40 -3.10 -33.68
CA SER A 188 12.20 -3.08 -32.45
C SER A 188 12.05 -1.76 -31.68
N ARG A 189 11.95 -0.61 -32.39
CA ARG A 189 11.64 0.68 -31.75
C ARG A 189 10.27 0.70 -31.08
N SER A 190 9.26 0.09 -31.70
CA SER A 190 7.94 -0.06 -31.09
C SER A 190 8.01 -0.89 -29.82
N THR A 191 8.69 -2.06 -29.86
CA THR A 191 8.87 -2.93 -28.69
C THR A 191 9.63 -2.22 -27.56
N LEU A 192 10.62 -1.38 -27.89
CA LEU A 192 11.32 -0.54 -26.89
C LEU A 192 10.37 0.47 -26.25
N ALA A 193 9.51 1.14 -27.04
CA ALA A 193 8.52 2.08 -26.50
C ALA A 193 7.53 1.38 -25.56
N ASP A 194 7.06 0.19 -25.94
CA ASP A 194 6.19 -0.63 -25.07
C ASP A 194 6.89 -1.01 -23.75
N SER A 195 8.17 -1.40 -23.84
CA SER A 195 8.99 -1.71 -22.65
C SER A 195 9.18 -0.51 -21.74
N GLN A 196 9.35 0.69 -22.30
CA GLN A 196 9.45 1.94 -21.53
C GLN A 196 8.11 2.26 -20.84
N GLY A 197 7.00 2.07 -21.52
CA GLY A 197 5.65 2.19 -20.91
C GLY A 197 5.44 1.22 -19.76
N ALA A 198 5.83 -0.04 -19.96
CA ALA A 198 5.76 -1.07 -18.92
C ALA A 198 6.63 -0.73 -17.69
N LEU A 199 7.81 -0.11 -17.90
CA LEU A 199 8.66 0.34 -16.80
C LEU A 199 7.97 1.45 -15.98
N GLU A 200 7.31 2.41 -16.62
CA GLU A 200 6.61 3.47 -15.89
C GLU A 200 5.42 2.90 -15.08
N ILE A 201 4.70 1.91 -15.62
CA ILE A 201 3.64 1.20 -14.89
C ILE A 201 4.23 0.48 -13.67
N ALA A 202 5.34 -0.25 -13.83
CA ALA A 202 6.00 -0.95 -12.73
C ALA A 202 6.49 0.02 -11.64
N ARG A 203 7.01 1.20 -12.01
CA ARG A 203 7.40 2.24 -11.06
C ARG A 203 6.23 2.79 -10.24
N GLN A 204 5.06 2.94 -10.86
CA GLN A 204 3.86 3.36 -10.14
C GLN A 204 3.36 2.27 -9.18
N ALA A 205 3.36 1.00 -9.60
CA ALA A 205 3.03 -0.13 -8.74
C ALA A 205 4.00 -0.23 -7.54
N TYR A 206 5.29 0.00 -7.78
CA TYR A 206 6.27 0.07 -6.69
C TYR A 206 5.96 1.20 -5.70
N ARG A 207 5.61 2.39 -6.19
CA ARG A 207 5.22 3.51 -5.33
C ARG A 207 3.99 3.20 -4.50
N GLU A 208 3.03 2.46 -5.05
CA GLU A 208 1.83 2.03 -4.32
C GLU A 208 2.18 1.04 -3.21
N ALA A 209 3.06 0.06 -3.49
CA ALA A 209 3.45 -0.97 -2.53
C ALA A 209 4.43 -0.48 -1.45
N VAL A 210 5.38 0.39 -1.79
CA VAL A 210 6.49 0.82 -0.91
C VAL A 210 6.26 2.22 -0.32
N GLY A 211 5.41 3.02 -0.96
CA GLY A 211 5.11 4.40 -0.54
C GLY A 211 6.03 5.46 -1.13
N THR A 212 7.11 5.08 -1.84
CA THR A 212 8.08 5.99 -2.47
C THR A 212 8.38 5.56 -3.90
N LEU A 213 8.75 6.52 -4.77
CA LEU A 213 9.23 6.16 -6.10
C LEU A 213 10.58 5.43 -6.01
N PRO A 214 10.79 4.38 -6.85
CA PRO A 214 12.06 3.68 -6.86
C PRO A 214 13.19 4.59 -7.36
N GLY A 215 14.30 4.58 -6.64
CA GLY A 215 15.55 5.14 -7.10
C GLY A 215 16.31 4.15 -8.00
N LYS A 216 17.64 4.13 -7.89
CA LYS A 216 18.44 3.06 -8.48
C LYS A 216 18.31 1.83 -7.57
N LEU A 217 17.78 0.73 -8.10
CA LEU A 217 17.57 -0.51 -7.36
C LEU A 217 18.79 -1.45 -7.48
N ASP A 218 19.16 -2.12 -6.40
CA ASP A 218 20.17 -3.17 -6.42
C ASP A 218 19.68 -4.43 -7.13
N PRO A 219 20.59 -5.27 -7.66
CA PRO A 219 20.24 -6.59 -8.13
C PRO A 219 19.58 -7.44 -7.04
N LEU A 220 18.62 -8.28 -7.42
CA LEU A 220 18.03 -9.23 -6.49
C LEU A 220 19.12 -10.17 -5.91
N PRO A 221 19.06 -10.48 -4.61
CA PRO A 221 19.97 -11.45 -4.03
C PRO A 221 19.82 -12.82 -4.71
N PRO A 222 20.89 -13.63 -4.82
CA PRO A 222 20.77 -14.96 -5.36
C PRO A 222 19.79 -15.79 -4.53
N LEU A 223 19.02 -16.65 -5.21
CA LEU A 223 18.13 -17.58 -4.53
C LEU A 223 18.95 -18.49 -3.60
N PRO A 224 18.44 -18.77 -2.38
CA PRO A 224 19.09 -19.73 -1.52
C PRO A 224 19.19 -21.09 -2.21
N PRO A 225 20.25 -21.86 -2.00
CA PRO A 225 20.35 -23.21 -2.54
C PRO A 225 19.19 -24.06 -2.01
N VAL A 226 18.52 -24.77 -2.92
CA VAL A 226 17.43 -25.70 -2.61
C VAL A 226 17.99 -26.95 -1.97
#